data_4d0aa7bd191f693b3381b0e0902f7279
#
_entry.id   4d0aa7bd191f693b3381b0e0902f7279
#
_cell.length_a   1.000
_cell.length_b   1.000
_cell.length_c   1.000
_cell.angle_alpha   90.00
_cell.angle_beta   90.00
_cell.angle_gamma   90.00
#
_symmetry.space_group_name_H-M   'P 1'
#
loop_
_entity.id
_entity.type
_entity.pdbx_description
1 polymer ?
#
loop_
_entity_poly.entity_id
_entity_poly.type
_entity_poly.pdbx_seq_one_letter_code
_entity_poly.pdbx_strand_id
1 'polypeptide(L)'
;MLDESLLDEPEALGRADRRGLLRGAAEAGARVRTAARHAAEAGLADLRPDGRPRAVLIAGPGTAPTGVSDLLSALAGASAPVTRLHPTGVAPASGALRWALPGWAGSVDLLLIATTDGSEPGLAVLAEQAYRRGCTVVAVAPQRSPLSESVGAAHGLVVPMATAPHQEYDDSATSAGPGALWALLTPLLVLLDKVGLISASPENLQLVADRLDRTAERCGPAIATYSNPAKTLASELADSLPLIWTEGAGAGPAGRRFAAVLAELAGRPALVAELPMALPAHGVLLAGAFAGGADPDDFFRDRVEERQALHARVVLLRDRPAGGLTAAPAARELALSHDTAVSELEPEEGSDLESLAELLAVTDFATAYLALASGGRP
;
A
#
# COMPACT_ATOMS: atom_id res chain seq x y z
N MET A 1 9.04 -15.59 16.87
CA MET A 1 8.45 -16.92 16.54
C MET A 1 6.97 -16.70 16.34
N LEU A 2 6.39 -17.21 15.26
CA LEU A 2 4.97 -17.12 14.95
C LEU A 2 4.20 -18.15 15.80
N ASP A 3 3.07 -17.76 16.36
CA ASP A 3 2.12 -18.71 16.94
C ASP A 3 1.17 -19.19 15.84
N GLU A 4 1.54 -20.30 15.20
CA GLU A 4 0.76 -20.88 14.12
C GLU A 4 -0.62 -21.39 14.59
N SER A 5 -0.75 -21.81 15.85
CA SER A 5 -2.02 -22.27 16.38
C SER A 5 -3.07 -21.16 16.42
N LEU A 6 -2.63 -19.93 16.68
CA LEU A 6 -3.49 -18.75 16.69
C LEU A 6 -4.15 -18.49 15.32
N LEU A 7 -3.48 -18.84 14.21
CA LEU A 7 -4.02 -18.60 12.86
C LEU A 7 -5.31 -19.40 12.61
N ASP A 8 -5.47 -20.56 13.21
CA ASP A 8 -6.67 -21.40 13.04
C ASP A 8 -7.69 -21.26 14.19
N GLU A 9 -7.51 -20.23 15.04
CA GLU A 9 -8.43 -19.88 16.12
C GLU A 9 -9.13 -18.53 15.90
N PRO A 10 -10.24 -18.43 15.12
CA PRO A 10 -10.86 -17.17 14.73
C PRO A 10 -11.24 -16.26 15.91
N GLU A 11 -11.73 -16.85 17.01
CA GLU A 11 -12.10 -16.07 18.20
C GLU A 11 -10.88 -15.50 18.93
N ALA A 12 -9.78 -16.22 18.95
CA ALA A 12 -8.53 -15.76 19.54
C ALA A 12 -7.90 -14.65 18.68
N LEU A 13 -7.91 -14.80 17.36
CA LEU A 13 -7.53 -13.75 16.41
C LEU A 13 -8.36 -12.47 16.63
N GLY A 14 -9.68 -12.60 16.75
CA GLY A 14 -10.55 -11.45 17.01
C GLY A 14 -10.23 -10.73 18.33
N ARG A 15 -9.87 -11.49 19.39
CA ARG A 15 -9.44 -10.92 20.68
C ARG A 15 -8.06 -10.25 20.61
N ALA A 16 -7.16 -10.81 19.80
CA ALA A 16 -5.82 -10.26 19.60
C ALA A 16 -5.82 -8.99 18.74
N ASP A 17 -6.80 -8.85 17.85
CA ASP A 17 -6.91 -7.72 16.90
C ASP A 17 -7.48 -6.45 17.55
N ARG A 18 -6.78 -5.95 18.58
CA ARG A 18 -7.17 -4.71 19.27
C ARG A 18 -7.07 -3.48 18.38
N ARG A 19 -6.18 -3.51 17.40
CA ARG A 19 -5.96 -2.43 16.42
C ARG A 19 -6.93 -2.49 15.24
N GLY A 20 -7.80 -3.50 15.16
CA GLY A 20 -8.76 -3.68 14.07
C GLY A 20 -8.12 -3.90 12.70
N LEU A 21 -6.94 -4.53 12.64
CA LEU A 21 -6.20 -4.74 11.38
C LEU A 21 -6.98 -5.67 10.43
N LEU A 22 -7.46 -6.82 10.92
CA LEU A 22 -8.28 -7.75 10.14
C LEU A 22 -9.61 -7.12 9.73
N ARG A 23 -10.24 -6.38 10.65
CA ARG A 23 -11.46 -5.64 10.34
C ARG A 23 -11.22 -4.60 9.26
N GLY A 24 -10.14 -3.81 9.37
CA GLY A 24 -9.78 -2.79 8.39
C GLY A 24 -9.53 -3.39 6.99
N ALA A 25 -8.91 -4.57 6.91
CA ALA A 25 -8.73 -5.30 5.67
C ALA A 25 -10.07 -5.81 5.10
N ALA A 26 -10.95 -6.36 5.96
CA ALA A 26 -12.26 -6.87 5.55
C ALA A 26 -13.22 -5.76 5.08
N GLU A 27 -13.12 -4.57 5.64
CA GLU A 27 -13.97 -3.42 5.28
C GLU A 27 -13.50 -2.66 4.02
N ALA A 28 -12.42 -3.09 3.36
CA ALA A 28 -11.83 -2.36 2.24
C ALA A 28 -12.83 -2.09 1.10
N GLY A 29 -13.66 -3.06 0.71
CA GLY A 29 -14.70 -2.89 -0.31
C GLY A 29 -15.78 -1.87 0.11
N ALA A 30 -16.21 -1.93 1.36
CA ALA A 30 -17.16 -0.95 1.92
C ALA A 30 -16.57 0.46 1.95
N ARG A 31 -15.26 0.60 2.20
CA ARG A 31 -14.57 1.90 2.16
C ARG A 31 -14.50 2.46 0.75
N VAL A 32 -14.26 1.63 -0.27
CA VAL A 32 -14.33 2.06 -1.68
C VAL A 32 -15.71 2.65 -1.98
N ARG A 33 -16.80 1.93 -1.65
CA ARG A 33 -18.17 2.41 -1.91
C ARG A 33 -18.48 3.69 -1.15
N THR A 34 -18.08 3.79 0.13
CA THR A 34 -18.30 4.98 0.95
C THR A 34 -17.49 6.16 0.45
N ALA A 35 -16.22 5.95 0.10
CA ALA A 35 -15.35 7.02 -0.42
C ALA A 35 -15.79 7.51 -1.79
N ALA A 36 -16.29 6.65 -2.67
CA ALA A 36 -16.87 7.04 -3.95
C ALA A 36 -18.13 7.90 -3.76
N ARG A 37 -18.99 7.57 -2.78
CA ARG A 37 -20.15 8.39 -2.41
C ARG A 37 -19.73 9.76 -1.88
N HIS A 38 -18.77 9.83 -0.95
CA HIS A 38 -18.24 11.08 -0.43
C HIS A 38 -17.63 11.95 -1.55
N ALA A 39 -16.95 11.33 -2.51
CA ALA A 39 -16.43 12.02 -3.69
C ALA A 39 -17.57 12.67 -4.52
N ALA A 40 -18.67 11.95 -4.73
CA ALA A 40 -19.84 12.48 -5.42
C ALA A 40 -20.52 13.60 -4.63
N GLU A 41 -20.73 13.43 -3.32
CA GLU A 41 -21.33 14.43 -2.43
C GLU A 41 -20.46 15.69 -2.32
N ALA A 42 -19.14 15.58 -2.41
CA ALA A 42 -18.21 16.71 -2.48
C ALA A 42 -18.20 17.43 -3.84
N GLY A 43 -18.97 16.97 -4.82
CA GLY A 43 -19.12 17.60 -6.14
C GLY A 43 -18.10 17.11 -7.18
N LEU A 44 -17.28 16.08 -6.90
CA LEU A 44 -16.36 15.53 -7.91
C LEU A 44 -17.10 14.95 -9.12
N ALA A 45 -18.32 14.44 -8.93
CA ALA A 45 -19.15 13.93 -10.01
C ALA A 45 -19.54 15.00 -11.02
N ASP A 46 -19.72 16.23 -10.55
CA ASP A 46 -20.18 17.37 -11.35
C ASP A 46 -19.04 18.22 -11.93
N LEU A 47 -17.79 17.87 -11.63
CA LEU A 47 -16.63 18.57 -12.17
C LEU A 47 -16.62 18.54 -13.69
N ARG A 48 -16.40 19.72 -14.28
CA ARG A 48 -16.21 19.93 -15.72
C ARG A 48 -14.82 20.54 -15.92
N PRO A 49 -13.78 19.69 -16.01
CA PRO A 49 -12.41 20.19 -16.15
C PRO A 49 -12.23 20.88 -17.52
N ASP A 50 -11.53 22.01 -17.52
CA ASP A 50 -11.15 22.74 -18.75
C ASP A 50 -10.03 22.03 -19.55
N GLY A 51 -9.70 20.79 -19.21
CA GLY A 51 -8.68 19.97 -19.86
C GLY A 51 -7.95 19.06 -18.86
N ARG A 52 -6.94 18.40 -19.36
CA ARG A 52 -6.05 17.55 -18.52
C ARG A 52 -5.01 18.41 -17.83
N PRO A 53 -4.72 18.15 -16.54
CA PRO A 53 -3.61 18.80 -15.88
C PRO A 53 -2.28 18.40 -16.55
N ARG A 54 -1.34 19.37 -16.63
CA ARG A 54 0.00 19.12 -17.16
C ARG A 54 0.79 18.16 -16.27
N ALA A 55 0.65 18.29 -14.94
CA ALA A 55 1.24 17.43 -13.95
C ALA A 55 0.34 17.29 -12.73
N VAL A 56 0.46 16.16 -12.04
CA VAL A 56 -0.19 15.89 -10.77
C VAL A 56 0.87 15.85 -9.67
N LEU A 57 0.69 16.69 -8.66
CA LEU A 57 1.53 16.72 -7.47
C LEU A 57 0.78 16.05 -6.32
N ILE A 58 1.43 15.20 -5.54
CA ILE A 58 0.80 14.50 -4.42
C ILE A 58 1.60 14.74 -3.14
N ALA A 59 0.91 15.14 -2.08
CA ALA A 59 1.49 15.37 -0.76
C ALA A 59 0.68 14.66 0.33
N GLY A 60 1.38 14.17 1.34
CA GLY A 60 0.78 13.57 2.54
C GLY A 60 1.82 12.80 3.35
N PRO A 61 1.70 12.77 4.69
CA PRO A 61 2.57 12.03 5.57
C PRO A 61 2.11 10.58 5.75
N GLY A 62 3.04 9.66 5.99
CA GLY A 62 2.75 8.29 6.36
C GLY A 62 2.62 7.32 5.18
N THR A 63 2.35 6.06 5.53
CA THR A 63 2.40 4.92 4.61
C THR A 63 1.25 4.91 3.61
N ALA A 64 0.00 5.21 4.02
CA ALA A 64 -1.13 5.22 3.09
C ALA A 64 -1.01 6.31 2.02
N PRO A 65 -0.73 7.60 2.33
CA PRO A 65 -0.48 8.61 1.31
C PRO A 65 0.72 8.30 0.40
N THR A 66 1.75 7.66 0.93
CA THR A 66 2.87 7.16 0.12
C THR A 66 2.40 6.11 -0.89
N GLY A 67 1.64 5.12 -0.44
CA GLY A 67 1.05 4.11 -1.31
C GLY A 67 0.11 4.70 -2.35
N VAL A 68 -0.73 5.67 -1.97
CA VAL A 68 -1.59 6.42 -2.91
C VAL A 68 -0.75 7.06 -4.02
N SER A 69 0.33 7.75 -3.65
CA SER A 69 1.21 8.39 -4.63
C SER A 69 1.84 7.40 -5.60
N ASP A 70 2.35 6.28 -5.09
CA ASP A 70 2.98 5.24 -5.90
C ASP A 70 1.98 4.58 -6.87
N LEU A 71 0.76 4.32 -6.38
CA LEU A 71 -0.32 3.72 -7.17
C LEU A 71 -0.81 4.68 -8.27
N LEU A 72 -1.06 5.94 -7.94
CA LEU A 72 -1.47 6.93 -8.93
C LEU A 72 -0.37 7.20 -9.96
N SER A 73 0.90 7.12 -9.57
CA SER A 73 2.03 7.23 -10.51
C SER A 73 2.05 6.06 -11.48
N ALA A 74 1.75 4.85 -11.05
CA ALA A 74 1.67 3.68 -11.93
C ALA A 74 0.45 3.74 -12.87
N LEU A 75 -0.71 4.14 -12.35
CA LEU A 75 -1.96 4.16 -13.11
C LEU A 75 -2.04 5.33 -14.11
N ALA A 76 -1.58 6.51 -13.73
CA ALA A 76 -1.70 7.73 -14.53
C ALA A 76 -0.40 8.15 -15.24
N GLY A 77 0.74 7.54 -14.92
CA GLY A 77 2.07 7.97 -15.38
C GLY A 77 2.25 7.99 -16.89
N ALA A 78 1.49 7.17 -17.64
CA ALA A 78 1.46 7.21 -19.10
C ALA A 78 0.66 8.41 -19.66
N SER A 79 -0.22 9.02 -18.86
CA SER A 79 -1.11 10.10 -19.29
C SER A 79 -0.61 11.47 -18.86
N ALA A 80 -0.01 11.58 -17.66
CA ALA A 80 0.59 12.81 -17.14
C ALA A 80 1.66 12.47 -16.10
N PRO A 81 2.70 13.32 -15.93
CA PRO A 81 3.66 13.16 -14.82
C PRO A 81 2.96 13.24 -13.47
N VAL A 82 3.14 12.22 -12.64
CA VAL A 82 2.69 12.20 -11.23
C VAL A 82 3.92 12.31 -10.34
N THR A 83 4.00 13.35 -9.54
CA THR A 83 5.16 13.66 -8.71
C THR A 83 4.78 13.69 -7.23
N ARG A 84 5.38 12.83 -6.45
CA ARG A 84 5.26 12.88 -4.99
C ARG A 84 6.11 14.00 -4.42
N LEU A 85 5.50 14.84 -3.59
CA LEU A 85 6.21 15.85 -2.80
C LEU A 85 6.65 15.21 -1.48
N HIS A 86 7.96 15.03 -1.34
CA HIS A 86 8.54 14.48 -0.13
C HIS A 86 8.56 15.52 1.00
N PRO A 87 8.13 15.17 2.22
CA PRO A 87 8.28 16.06 3.36
C PRO A 87 9.74 16.20 3.74
N THR A 88 10.09 17.36 4.25
CA THR A 88 11.36 17.65 4.93
C THR A 88 11.06 18.01 6.38
N GLY A 89 11.97 17.71 7.28
CA GLY A 89 11.79 18.01 8.71
C GLY A 89 12.76 17.24 9.59
N VAL A 90 12.74 17.55 10.89
CA VAL A 90 13.66 16.96 11.88
C VAL A 90 13.06 15.76 12.61
N ALA A 91 11.76 15.57 12.50
CA ALA A 91 11.03 14.47 13.14
C ALA A 91 9.74 14.17 12.38
N PRO A 92 9.22 12.92 12.42
CA PRO A 92 7.92 12.55 11.87
C PRO A 92 6.76 12.95 12.80
N ALA A 93 6.84 14.15 13.38
CA ALA A 93 5.85 14.67 14.32
C ALA A 93 5.03 15.78 13.67
N SER A 94 3.77 15.89 14.06
CA SER A 94 2.89 16.97 13.62
C SER A 94 3.55 18.32 13.88
N GLY A 95 3.52 19.19 12.87
CA GLY A 95 4.17 20.51 12.91
C GLY A 95 5.67 20.52 12.61
N ALA A 96 6.36 19.38 12.57
CA ALA A 96 7.78 19.29 12.22
C ALA A 96 8.02 19.11 10.71
N LEU A 97 7.02 18.63 9.98
CA LEU A 97 7.14 18.37 8.55
C LEU A 97 6.81 19.60 7.70
N ARG A 98 7.50 19.75 6.59
CA ARG A 98 7.31 20.82 5.59
C ARG A 98 7.32 20.21 4.20
N TRP A 99 6.51 20.76 3.32
CA TRP A 99 6.51 20.43 1.89
C TRP A 99 6.85 21.66 1.08
N ALA A 100 7.63 21.47 0.03
CA ALA A 100 7.97 22.54 -0.90
C ALA A 100 7.23 22.32 -2.23
N LEU A 101 6.50 23.34 -2.68
CA LEU A 101 5.91 23.33 -4.01
C LEU A 101 7.01 23.59 -5.05
N PRO A 102 7.18 22.73 -6.09
CA PRO A 102 8.17 22.93 -7.14
C PRO A 102 8.01 24.30 -7.83
N GLY A 103 9.12 24.91 -8.21
CA GLY A 103 9.10 26.23 -8.84
C GLY A 103 8.31 26.32 -10.13
N TRP A 104 8.18 25.21 -10.86
CA TRP A 104 7.44 25.11 -12.12
C TRP A 104 5.93 24.91 -11.94
N ALA A 105 5.45 24.55 -10.73
CA ALA A 105 4.03 24.33 -10.49
C ALA A 105 3.21 25.61 -10.61
N GLY A 106 2.06 25.54 -11.28
CA GLY A 106 1.22 26.70 -11.59
C GLY A 106 -0.22 26.32 -11.96
N SER A 107 -0.90 27.19 -12.70
CA SER A 107 -2.35 27.12 -12.95
C SER A 107 -2.82 25.94 -13.80
N VAL A 108 -1.92 25.25 -14.46
CA VAL A 108 -2.22 24.06 -15.27
C VAL A 108 -1.88 22.75 -14.53
N ASP A 109 -1.50 22.82 -13.28
CA ASP A 109 -1.11 21.68 -12.47
C ASP A 109 -2.12 21.41 -11.36
N LEU A 110 -2.21 20.15 -10.95
CA LEU A 110 -3.12 19.65 -9.92
C LEU A 110 -2.31 19.25 -8.69
N LEU A 111 -2.63 19.84 -7.54
CA LEU A 111 -2.11 19.40 -6.25
C LEU A 111 -3.15 18.54 -5.54
N LEU A 112 -2.78 17.30 -5.23
CA LEU A 112 -3.54 16.36 -4.42
C LEU A 112 -2.92 16.28 -3.04
N ILE A 113 -3.72 16.44 -2.00
CA ILE A 113 -3.29 16.26 -0.61
C ILE A 113 -4.09 15.10 -0.02
N ALA A 114 -3.41 14.10 0.49
CA ALA A 114 -4.03 12.94 1.13
C ALA A 114 -3.47 12.79 2.55
N THR A 115 -4.36 12.72 3.54
CA THR A 115 -3.96 12.55 4.94
C THR A 115 -5.04 11.83 5.74
N THR A 116 -4.61 11.00 6.69
CA THR A 116 -5.51 10.27 7.59
C THR A 116 -5.89 11.08 8.82
N ASP A 117 -5.15 12.15 9.12
CA ASP A 117 -5.34 12.95 10.33
C ASP A 117 -5.67 14.43 10.03
N GLY A 118 -5.01 15.05 9.04
CA GLY A 118 -5.27 16.45 8.66
C GLY A 118 -4.80 17.52 9.65
N SER A 119 -4.01 17.15 10.65
CA SER A 119 -3.48 18.07 11.66
C SER A 119 -2.16 18.73 11.24
N GLU A 120 -1.54 18.29 10.14
CA GLU A 120 -0.20 18.70 9.72
C GLU A 120 -0.17 20.14 9.14
N PRO A 121 0.38 21.13 9.88
CA PRO A 121 0.37 22.53 9.44
C PRO A 121 1.15 22.78 8.13
N GLY A 122 2.17 21.94 7.86
CA GLY A 122 2.95 22.04 6.63
C GLY A 122 2.14 21.77 5.38
N LEU A 123 1.08 20.95 5.45
CA LEU A 123 0.16 20.71 4.34
C LEU A 123 -0.75 21.91 4.11
N ALA A 124 -1.22 22.58 5.15
CA ALA A 124 -2.00 23.81 5.02
C ALA A 124 -1.18 24.92 4.34
N VAL A 125 0.08 25.10 4.74
CA VAL A 125 1.01 26.04 4.08
C VAL A 125 1.24 25.67 2.61
N LEU A 126 1.39 24.37 2.30
CA LEU A 126 1.53 23.90 0.91
C LEU A 126 0.28 24.24 0.07
N ALA A 127 -0.92 23.98 0.62
CA ALA A 127 -2.18 24.29 -0.05
C ALA A 127 -2.31 25.79 -0.35
N GLU A 128 -1.97 26.64 0.60
CA GLU A 128 -1.97 28.11 0.41
C GLU A 128 -0.96 28.56 -0.67
N GLN A 129 0.24 27.99 -0.67
CA GLN A 129 1.24 28.27 -1.71
C GLN A 129 0.77 27.84 -3.09
N ALA A 130 0.13 26.67 -3.22
CA ALA A 130 -0.41 26.16 -4.46
C ALA A 130 -1.54 27.06 -4.97
N TYR A 131 -2.47 27.46 -4.10
CA TYR A 131 -3.53 28.40 -4.43
C TYR A 131 -2.98 29.73 -4.97
N ARG A 132 -1.99 30.33 -4.28
CA ARG A 132 -1.37 31.61 -4.72
C ARG A 132 -0.69 31.49 -6.09
N ARG A 133 -0.27 30.30 -6.50
CA ARG A 133 0.29 30.04 -7.83
C ARG A 133 -0.76 29.62 -8.86
N GLY A 134 -2.03 29.57 -8.45
CA GLY A 134 -3.16 29.20 -9.30
C GLY A 134 -3.32 27.71 -9.54
N CYS A 135 -2.58 26.83 -8.82
CA CYS A 135 -2.78 25.39 -8.91
C CYS A 135 -4.19 25.03 -8.43
N THR A 136 -4.81 24.05 -9.08
CA THR A 136 -6.00 23.41 -8.53
C THR A 136 -5.62 22.54 -7.36
N VAL A 137 -6.28 22.72 -6.20
CA VAL A 137 -6.00 21.97 -4.97
C VAL A 137 -7.19 21.08 -4.62
N VAL A 138 -6.93 19.79 -4.44
CA VAL A 138 -7.91 18.82 -3.94
C VAL A 138 -7.31 18.07 -2.76
N ALA A 139 -8.04 18.06 -1.65
CA ALA A 139 -7.62 17.34 -0.44
C ALA A 139 -8.61 16.23 -0.09
N VAL A 140 -8.07 15.06 0.28
CA VAL A 140 -8.80 13.99 0.95
C VAL A 140 -8.29 13.94 2.40
N ALA A 141 -9.14 14.32 3.32
CA ALA A 141 -8.78 14.48 4.74
C ALA A 141 -10.00 14.23 5.64
N PRO A 142 -9.82 14.00 6.95
CA PRO A 142 -10.92 13.94 7.89
C PRO A 142 -11.76 15.23 7.85
N GLN A 143 -13.07 15.06 7.97
CA GLN A 143 -13.99 16.18 8.04
C GLN A 143 -13.68 17.06 9.27
N ARG A 144 -13.71 18.38 9.10
CA ARG A 144 -13.39 19.37 10.17
C ARG A 144 -11.96 19.33 10.70
N SER A 145 -11.02 18.77 9.94
CA SER A 145 -9.60 18.88 10.27
C SER A 145 -9.07 20.29 9.94
N PRO A 146 -7.98 20.75 10.59
CA PRO A 146 -7.36 22.03 10.28
C PRO A 146 -6.97 22.18 8.81
N LEU A 147 -6.55 21.08 8.16
CA LEU A 147 -6.27 21.07 6.73
C LEU A 147 -7.53 21.30 5.91
N SER A 148 -8.63 20.62 6.23
CA SER A 148 -9.90 20.77 5.51
C SER A 148 -10.39 22.22 5.54
N GLU A 149 -10.29 22.88 6.69
CA GLU A 149 -10.64 24.30 6.84
C GLU A 149 -9.72 25.21 6.02
N SER A 150 -8.41 24.96 6.05
CA SER A 150 -7.42 25.74 5.28
C SER A 150 -7.59 25.60 3.78
N VAL A 151 -7.84 24.38 3.27
CA VAL A 151 -8.07 24.12 1.86
C VAL A 151 -9.39 24.74 1.40
N GLY A 152 -10.45 24.66 2.21
CA GLY A 152 -11.74 25.29 1.94
C GLY A 152 -11.63 26.83 1.88
N ALA A 153 -10.89 27.44 2.81
CA ALA A 153 -10.62 28.89 2.81
C ALA A 153 -9.83 29.33 1.57
N ALA A 154 -8.97 28.47 1.04
CA ALA A 154 -8.23 28.69 -0.20
C ALA A 154 -9.02 28.30 -1.46
N HIS A 155 -10.36 28.13 -1.38
CA HIS A 155 -11.23 27.71 -2.49
C HIS A 155 -10.81 26.40 -3.15
N GLY A 156 -10.04 25.54 -2.46
CA GLY A 156 -9.75 24.18 -2.87
C GLY A 156 -10.92 23.24 -2.59
N LEU A 157 -10.94 22.09 -3.25
CA LEU A 157 -11.95 21.07 -3.02
C LEU A 157 -11.51 20.14 -1.89
N VAL A 158 -12.39 19.90 -0.94
CA VAL A 158 -12.18 18.94 0.14
C VAL A 158 -13.15 17.78 0.00
N VAL A 159 -12.61 16.56 -0.05
CA VAL A 159 -13.40 15.34 0.02
C VAL A 159 -13.20 14.73 1.41
N PRO A 160 -14.26 14.53 2.20
CA PRO A 160 -14.16 13.87 3.48
C PRO A 160 -13.62 12.45 3.34
N MET A 161 -12.58 12.11 4.09
CA MET A 161 -12.06 10.75 4.12
C MET A 161 -13.12 9.80 4.71
N ALA A 162 -13.30 8.64 4.08
CA ALA A 162 -14.19 7.61 4.58
C ALA A 162 -13.58 6.94 5.82
N THR A 163 -14.08 7.25 6.99
CA THR A 163 -13.70 6.63 8.28
C THR A 163 -14.70 5.57 8.68
N ALA A 164 -14.24 4.51 9.37
CA ALA A 164 -15.15 3.58 10.00
C ALA A 164 -15.80 4.23 11.25
N PRO A 165 -17.06 3.94 11.55
CA PRO A 165 -17.76 4.55 12.69
C PRO A 165 -17.05 4.35 14.05
N HIS A 166 -16.20 3.32 14.17
CA HIS A 166 -15.46 2.99 15.38
C HIS A 166 -14.11 3.72 15.48
N GLN A 167 -13.63 4.31 14.39
CA GLN A 167 -12.31 4.99 14.34
C GLN A 167 -12.40 6.48 14.71
N GLU A 168 -13.58 7.04 14.83
CA GLU A 168 -13.75 8.43 15.29
C GLU A 168 -13.24 8.69 16.72
N TYR A 169 -13.02 7.61 17.50
CA TYR A 169 -12.59 7.65 18.89
C TYR A 169 -11.28 6.93 19.18
N ASP A 170 -10.63 6.39 18.15
CA ASP A 170 -9.40 5.60 18.32
C ASP A 170 -8.19 6.36 17.77
N ASP A 171 -7.43 7.00 18.66
CA ASP A 171 -6.14 7.66 18.37
C ASP A 171 -5.06 6.68 17.86
N SER A 172 -5.33 5.37 17.90
CA SER A 172 -4.40 4.33 17.45
C SER A 172 -4.50 3.99 15.95
N ALA A 173 -5.39 4.65 15.20
CA ALA A 173 -5.52 4.44 13.76
C ALA A 173 -4.24 4.88 13.03
N THR A 174 -3.36 3.93 12.78
CA THR A 174 -2.11 4.20 12.07
C THR A 174 -2.35 4.42 10.58
N SER A 175 -1.56 5.31 9.97
CA SER A 175 -1.53 5.53 8.52
C SER A 175 -1.28 4.25 7.71
N ALA A 176 -0.66 3.23 8.31
CA ALA A 176 -0.42 1.93 7.68
C ALA A 176 -1.60 0.97 7.78
N GLY A 177 -2.62 1.28 8.60
CA GLY A 177 -3.75 0.38 8.82
C GLY A 177 -4.45 0.00 7.51
N PRO A 178 -4.84 -1.28 7.35
CA PRO A 178 -5.64 -1.72 6.21
C PRO A 178 -6.92 -0.90 6.08
N GLY A 179 -7.31 -0.57 4.86
CA GLY A 179 -8.49 0.25 4.59
C GLY A 179 -8.23 1.76 4.53
N ALA A 180 -7.23 2.31 5.23
CA ALA A 180 -6.85 3.72 5.12
C ALA A 180 -6.45 4.10 3.69
N LEU A 181 -5.73 3.20 3.01
CA LEU A 181 -5.36 3.38 1.61
C LEU A 181 -6.58 3.62 0.71
N TRP A 182 -7.60 2.76 0.80
CA TRP A 182 -8.79 2.85 -0.06
C TRP A 182 -9.65 4.08 0.25
N ALA A 183 -9.70 4.49 1.53
CA ALA A 183 -10.37 5.71 1.93
C ALA A 183 -9.76 6.98 1.29
N LEU A 184 -8.44 6.99 1.10
CA LEU A 184 -7.71 8.09 0.47
C LEU A 184 -7.64 7.96 -1.06
N LEU A 185 -7.40 6.74 -1.56
CA LEU A 185 -7.19 6.48 -2.99
C LEU A 185 -8.45 6.66 -3.81
N THR A 186 -9.59 6.13 -3.34
CA THR A 186 -10.82 6.09 -4.14
C THR A 186 -11.32 7.47 -4.60
N PRO A 187 -11.38 8.53 -3.75
CA PRO A 187 -11.77 9.86 -4.23
C PRO A 187 -10.82 10.41 -5.29
N LEU A 188 -9.53 10.10 -5.18
CA LEU A 188 -8.52 10.53 -6.14
C LEU A 188 -8.63 9.77 -7.47
N LEU A 189 -9.01 8.49 -7.44
CA LEU A 189 -9.34 7.73 -8.65
C LEU A 189 -10.55 8.36 -9.37
N VAL A 190 -11.62 8.70 -8.63
CA VAL A 190 -12.78 9.40 -9.19
C VAL A 190 -12.37 10.73 -9.84
N LEU A 191 -11.53 11.51 -9.18
CA LEU A 191 -11.02 12.77 -9.72
C LEU A 191 -10.20 12.56 -11.00
N LEU A 192 -9.24 11.62 -10.97
CA LEU A 192 -8.35 11.38 -12.10
C LEU A 192 -9.10 10.78 -13.31
N ASP A 193 -10.17 10.02 -13.09
CA ASP A 193 -11.10 9.59 -14.13
C ASP A 193 -11.79 10.81 -14.79
N LYS A 194 -12.31 11.73 -13.97
CA LYS A 194 -12.97 12.95 -14.44
C LYS A 194 -12.07 13.86 -15.28
N VAL A 195 -10.80 13.96 -14.92
CA VAL A 195 -9.82 14.73 -15.72
C VAL A 195 -9.20 13.91 -16.86
N GLY A 196 -9.64 12.66 -17.06
CA GLY A 196 -9.26 11.81 -18.19
C GLY A 196 -7.83 11.26 -18.13
N LEU A 197 -7.26 11.09 -16.94
CA LEU A 197 -5.92 10.54 -16.76
C LEU A 197 -5.91 9.02 -16.56
N ILE A 198 -6.97 8.46 -16.00
CA ILE A 198 -7.15 7.02 -15.76
C ILE A 198 -8.56 6.58 -16.16
N SER A 199 -8.83 5.29 -16.11
CA SER A 199 -10.16 4.70 -16.28
C SER A 199 -10.63 4.11 -14.96
N ALA A 200 -11.42 4.86 -14.20
CA ALA A 200 -11.98 4.48 -12.90
C ALA A 200 -13.46 4.89 -12.79
N SER A 201 -14.27 4.47 -13.78
CA SER A 201 -15.71 4.74 -13.78
C SER A 201 -16.39 4.19 -12.51
N PRO A 202 -17.59 4.66 -12.17
CA PRO A 202 -18.36 4.13 -11.04
C PRO A 202 -18.52 2.59 -11.11
N GLU A 203 -18.70 2.04 -12.31
CA GLU A 203 -18.81 0.60 -12.55
C GLU A 203 -17.48 -0.11 -12.24
N ASN A 204 -16.35 0.46 -12.68
CA ASN A 204 -15.02 -0.09 -12.39
C ASN A 204 -14.73 -0.06 -10.88
N LEU A 205 -15.09 1.01 -10.19
CA LEU A 205 -14.94 1.10 -8.74
C LEU A 205 -15.84 0.12 -7.99
N GLN A 206 -17.03 -0.19 -8.52
CA GLN A 206 -17.88 -1.23 -7.96
C GLN A 206 -17.24 -2.62 -8.13
N LEU A 207 -16.65 -2.92 -9.30
CA LEU A 207 -15.92 -4.18 -9.53
C LEU A 207 -14.72 -4.32 -8.59
N VAL A 208 -13.99 -3.23 -8.36
CA VAL A 208 -12.91 -3.18 -7.35
C VAL A 208 -13.43 -3.51 -5.95
N ALA A 209 -14.54 -2.89 -5.53
CA ALA A 209 -15.14 -3.15 -4.23
C ALA A 209 -15.59 -4.60 -4.08
N ASP A 210 -16.19 -5.17 -5.12
CA ASP A 210 -16.65 -6.56 -5.15
C ASP A 210 -15.46 -7.55 -5.16
N ARG A 211 -14.34 -7.19 -5.81
CA ARG A 211 -13.09 -7.96 -5.75
C ARG A 211 -12.49 -7.97 -4.35
N LEU A 212 -12.49 -6.82 -3.68
CA LEU A 212 -12.03 -6.69 -2.30
C LEU A 212 -12.87 -7.54 -1.33
N ASP A 213 -14.20 -7.52 -1.49
CA ASP A 213 -15.10 -8.33 -0.65
C ASP A 213 -14.86 -9.83 -0.86
N ARG A 214 -14.77 -10.30 -2.12
CA ARG A 214 -14.44 -11.71 -2.42
C ARG A 214 -13.08 -12.12 -1.85
N THR A 215 -12.08 -11.24 -1.92
CA THR A 215 -10.77 -11.51 -1.35
C THR A 215 -10.84 -11.56 0.19
N ALA A 216 -11.62 -10.68 0.81
CA ALA A 216 -11.86 -10.70 2.24
C ALA A 216 -12.55 -11.99 2.71
N GLU A 217 -13.50 -12.53 1.93
CA GLU A 217 -14.12 -13.83 2.20
C GLU A 217 -13.09 -14.97 2.17
N ARG A 218 -12.19 -15.00 1.18
CA ARG A 218 -11.13 -16.01 1.06
C ARG A 218 -10.03 -15.88 2.11
N CYS A 219 -9.73 -14.65 2.52
CA CYS A 219 -8.68 -14.35 3.48
C CYS A 219 -9.19 -14.18 4.92
N GLY A 220 -10.49 -14.38 5.18
CA GLY A 220 -11.10 -14.16 6.48
C GLY A 220 -10.60 -15.11 7.57
N PRO A 221 -10.72 -14.71 8.86
CA PRO A 221 -10.17 -15.48 9.97
C PRO A 221 -10.80 -16.86 10.17
N ALA A 222 -12.02 -17.09 9.69
CA ALA A 222 -12.72 -18.39 9.76
C ALA A 222 -12.19 -19.41 8.74
N ILE A 223 -11.45 -18.99 7.71
CA ILE A 223 -10.88 -19.88 6.70
C ILE A 223 -9.61 -20.52 7.26
N ALA A 224 -9.52 -21.84 7.18
CA ALA A 224 -8.35 -22.60 7.65
C ALA A 224 -7.08 -22.20 6.88
N THR A 225 -5.94 -22.21 7.57
CA THR A 225 -4.64 -21.74 7.04
C THR A 225 -4.31 -22.35 5.69
N TYR A 226 -4.50 -23.65 5.49
CA TYR A 226 -4.19 -24.35 4.22
C TYR A 226 -5.04 -23.90 3.02
N SER A 227 -6.18 -23.24 3.24
CA SER A 227 -7.08 -22.72 2.19
C SER A 227 -7.09 -21.19 2.14
N ASN A 228 -6.34 -20.53 3.01
CA ASN A 228 -6.31 -19.08 3.15
C ASN A 228 -4.97 -18.53 2.64
N PRO A 229 -4.93 -17.87 1.47
CA PRO A 229 -3.68 -17.43 0.87
C PRO A 229 -2.93 -16.43 1.74
N ALA A 230 -3.62 -15.61 2.53
CA ALA A 230 -2.98 -14.63 3.40
C ALA A 230 -2.38 -15.26 4.67
N LYS A 231 -3.04 -16.25 5.27
CA LYS A 231 -2.49 -17.00 6.41
C LYS A 231 -1.30 -17.85 5.98
N THR A 232 -1.41 -18.51 4.82
CA THR A 232 -0.29 -19.26 4.24
C THR A 232 0.91 -18.36 4.04
N LEU A 233 0.73 -17.21 3.41
CA LEU A 233 1.82 -16.23 3.21
C LEU A 233 2.38 -15.74 4.54
N ALA A 234 1.55 -15.45 5.54
CA ALA A 234 2.00 -15.02 6.86
C ALA A 234 2.86 -16.07 7.55
N SER A 235 2.44 -17.35 7.52
CA SER A 235 3.22 -18.48 8.07
C SER A 235 4.55 -18.64 7.33
N GLU A 236 4.54 -18.57 6.02
CA GLU A 236 5.74 -18.67 5.17
C GLU A 236 6.75 -17.54 5.40
N LEU A 237 6.30 -16.37 5.80
CA LEU A 237 7.15 -15.19 6.07
C LEU A 237 7.65 -15.12 7.52
N ALA A 238 7.16 -15.97 8.41
CA ALA A 238 7.39 -15.86 9.85
C ALA A 238 8.88 -15.82 10.24
N ASP A 239 9.68 -16.70 9.65
CA ASP A 239 11.09 -16.88 9.98
C ASP A 239 12.04 -16.59 8.80
N SER A 240 11.58 -15.78 7.84
CA SER A 240 12.35 -15.42 6.65
C SER A 240 12.45 -13.90 6.45
N LEU A 241 13.46 -13.48 5.67
CA LEU A 241 13.53 -12.15 5.10
C LEU A 241 12.82 -12.16 3.73
N PRO A 242 11.71 -11.43 3.57
CA PRO A 242 11.03 -11.35 2.29
C PRO A 242 11.87 -10.59 1.23
N LEU A 243 12.14 -11.25 0.11
CA LEU A 243 12.62 -10.63 -1.11
C LEU A 243 11.42 -10.48 -2.05
N ILE A 244 10.80 -9.31 -2.07
CA ILE A 244 9.59 -9.05 -2.84
C ILE A 244 10.00 -8.70 -4.26
N TRP A 245 9.73 -9.61 -5.18
CA TRP A 245 9.95 -9.41 -6.62
C TRP A 245 8.63 -9.10 -7.29
N THR A 246 8.61 -8.03 -8.08
CA THR A 246 7.38 -7.53 -8.68
C THR A 246 7.46 -7.54 -10.19
N GLU A 247 6.38 -7.96 -10.85
CA GLU A 247 6.25 -7.96 -12.31
C GLU A 247 4.90 -7.36 -12.72
N GLY A 248 4.93 -6.30 -13.50
CA GLY A 248 3.75 -5.56 -13.93
C GLY A 248 3.58 -4.22 -13.26
N ALA A 249 2.80 -3.34 -13.88
CA ALA A 249 2.68 -1.94 -13.47
C ALA A 249 2.06 -1.76 -12.07
N GLY A 250 1.06 -2.57 -11.73
CA GLY A 250 0.40 -2.52 -10.42
C GLY A 250 1.19 -3.24 -9.32
N ALA A 251 1.96 -4.29 -9.68
CA ALA A 251 2.70 -5.10 -8.72
C ALA A 251 3.83 -4.30 -8.03
N GLY A 252 4.52 -3.41 -8.74
CA GLY A 252 5.60 -2.60 -8.18
C GLY A 252 5.15 -1.76 -6.98
N PRO A 253 4.15 -0.89 -7.12
CA PRO A 253 3.54 -0.15 -6.00
C PRO A 253 2.98 -1.04 -4.89
N ALA A 254 2.32 -2.14 -5.24
CA ALA A 254 1.80 -3.10 -4.25
C ALA A 254 2.93 -3.71 -3.42
N GLY A 255 4.04 -4.10 -4.05
CA GLY A 255 5.22 -4.64 -3.37
C GLY A 255 5.89 -3.63 -2.44
N ARG A 256 6.06 -2.36 -2.87
CA ARG A 256 6.61 -1.29 -2.02
C ARG A 256 5.71 -1.02 -0.81
N ARG A 257 4.39 -0.99 -1.03
CA ARG A 257 3.44 -0.85 0.07
C ARG A 257 3.52 -2.05 1.02
N PHE A 258 3.55 -3.27 0.50
CA PHE A 258 3.65 -4.47 1.32
C PHE A 258 4.88 -4.43 2.22
N ALA A 259 6.06 -4.08 1.68
CA ALA A 259 7.27 -3.93 2.49
C ALA A 259 7.13 -2.85 3.58
N ALA A 260 6.53 -1.71 3.27
CA ALA A 260 6.31 -0.63 4.23
C ALA A 260 5.35 -1.05 5.35
N VAL A 261 4.26 -1.75 5.02
CA VAL A 261 3.25 -2.22 5.98
C VAL A 261 3.81 -3.35 6.84
N LEU A 262 4.61 -4.28 6.28
CA LEU A 262 5.34 -5.29 7.05
C LEU A 262 6.26 -4.65 8.10
N ALA A 263 6.99 -3.60 7.72
CA ALA A 263 7.87 -2.91 8.64
C ALA A 263 7.10 -2.20 9.76
N GLU A 264 6.03 -1.48 9.43
CA GLU A 264 5.28 -0.64 10.38
C GLU A 264 4.35 -1.45 11.29
N LEU A 265 3.68 -2.47 10.77
CA LEU A 265 2.69 -3.25 11.54
C LEU A 265 3.25 -4.52 12.17
N ALA A 266 4.15 -5.21 11.47
CA ALA A 266 4.70 -6.49 11.90
C ALA A 266 6.16 -6.40 12.37
N GLY A 267 6.83 -5.24 12.25
CA GLY A 267 8.23 -5.06 12.60
C GLY A 267 9.19 -5.90 11.74
N ARG A 268 8.78 -6.24 10.51
CA ARG A 268 9.53 -7.12 9.61
C ARG A 268 10.13 -6.33 8.44
N PRO A 269 11.47 -6.36 8.25
CA PRO A 269 12.08 -5.78 7.07
C PRO A 269 11.78 -6.62 5.83
N ALA A 270 11.73 -5.98 4.66
CA ALA A 270 11.63 -6.64 3.37
C ALA A 270 12.43 -5.85 2.33
N LEU A 271 12.94 -6.54 1.31
CA LEU A 271 13.60 -5.92 0.16
C LEU A 271 12.71 -6.04 -1.06
N VAL A 272 12.51 -4.93 -1.78
CA VAL A 272 11.66 -4.88 -2.96
C VAL A 272 12.50 -4.59 -4.20
N ALA A 273 12.27 -5.34 -5.27
CA ALA A 273 12.88 -5.06 -6.56
C ALA A 273 11.96 -5.51 -7.71
N GLU A 274 12.01 -4.77 -8.81
CA GLU A 274 11.18 -5.02 -9.99
C GLU A 274 11.91 -5.97 -10.96
N LEU A 275 11.19 -6.93 -11.51
CA LEU A 275 11.69 -7.82 -12.56
C LEU A 275 11.72 -7.07 -13.91
N PRO A 276 12.70 -7.38 -14.78
CA PRO A 276 13.77 -8.37 -14.60
C PRO A 276 14.99 -7.84 -13.82
N MET A 277 15.01 -6.56 -13.42
CA MET A 277 16.17 -5.90 -12.80
C MET A 277 16.50 -6.46 -11.40
N ALA A 278 15.52 -7.10 -10.73
CA ALA A 278 15.76 -7.80 -9.48
C ALA A 278 16.76 -8.95 -9.59
N LEU A 279 16.80 -9.65 -10.73
CA LEU A 279 17.56 -10.90 -10.87
C LEU A 279 19.07 -10.73 -10.62
N PRO A 280 19.79 -9.77 -11.24
CA PRO A 280 21.22 -9.63 -10.99
C PRO A 280 21.53 -9.19 -9.57
N ALA A 281 20.76 -8.25 -8.99
CA ALA A 281 21.04 -7.70 -7.67
C ALA A 281 20.71 -8.69 -6.55
N HIS A 282 19.53 -9.31 -6.61
CA HIS A 282 19.10 -10.26 -5.59
C HIS A 282 19.75 -11.64 -5.77
N GLY A 283 20.19 -12.01 -6.97
CA GLY A 283 21.03 -13.18 -7.20
C GLY A 283 22.33 -13.13 -6.40
N VAL A 284 22.97 -11.96 -6.32
CA VAL A 284 24.17 -11.77 -5.46
C VAL A 284 23.83 -11.92 -3.99
N LEU A 285 22.66 -11.43 -3.55
CA LEU A 285 22.21 -11.62 -2.17
C LEU A 285 21.98 -13.10 -1.84
N LEU A 286 21.32 -13.83 -2.74
CA LEU A 286 21.06 -15.27 -2.58
C LEU A 286 22.35 -16.09 -2.60
N ALA A 287 23.31 -15.77 -3.44
CA ALA A 287 24.61 -16.41 -3.50
C ALA A 287 25.54 -16.06 -2.32
N GLY A 288 25.29 -14.95 -1.64
CA GLY A 288 26.12 -14.41 -0.55
C GLY A 288 25.48 -14.54 0.83
N ALA A 289 24.83 -13.48 1.30
CA ALA A 289 24.31 -13.35 2.66
C ALA A 289 23.26 -14.42 3.05
N PHE A 290 22.56 -14.97 2.06
CA PHE A 290 21.50 -15.97 2.24
C PHE A 290 21.88 -17.35 1.67
N ALA A 291 23.12 -17.54 1.24
CA ALA A 291 23.59 -18.85 0.81
C ALA A 291 23.49 -19.81 2.01
N GLY A 292 22.48 -20.66 2.00
CA GLY A 292 22.25 -21.71 3.01
C GLY A 292 23.24 -22.86 2.89
N GLY A 293 24.46 -22.60 2.44
CA GLY A 293 25.52 -23.58 2.32
C GLY A 293 26.24 -23.78 3.66
N ALA A 294 26.17 -24.97 4.21
CA ALA A 294 27.17 -25.40 5.17
C ALA A 294 28.54 -25.16 4.55
N ASP A 295 29.33 -24.24 5.11
CA ASP A 295 30.76 -24.12 4.81
C ASP A 295 31.35 -25.49 4.92
N PRO A 296 32.01 -26.07 3.89
CA PRO A 296 32.66 -27.38 3.99
C PRO A 296 33.65 -27.49 5.16
N ASP A 297 34.16 -26.36 5.65
CA ASP A 297 35.04 -26.26 6.81
C ASP A 297 34.28 -26.20 8.15
N ASP A 298 32.95 -26.13 8.16
CA ASP A 298 32.11 -26.04 9.37
C ASP A 298 31.94 -27.42 10.06
N PHE A 299 32.45 -28.50 9.48
CA PHE A 299 32.39 -29.86 10.05
C PHE A 299 33.16 -29.98 11.36
N PHE A 300 34.04 -29.03 11.69
CA PHE A 300 34.88 -29.02 12.90
C PHE A 300 34.55 -27.86 13.87
N ARG A 301 33.55 -27.06 13.62
CA ARG A 301 33.12 -26.05 14.61
C ARG A 301 32.17 -26.63 15.64
N ASP A 302 32.52 -26.41 16.89
CA ASP A 302 31.72 -26.78 18.05
C ASP A 302 30.34 -26.07 18.00
N ARG A 303 29.25 -26.83 17.97
CA ARG A 303 27.85 -26.35 17.78
C ARG A 303 27.28 -25.61 19.00
N VAL A 304 28.05 -24.78 19.69
CA VAL A 304 27.59 -24.10 20.91
C VAL A 304 26.82 -22.78 20.59
N GLU A 305 26.96 -22.26 19.40
CA GLU A 305 26.15 -21.09 18.94
C GLU A 305 25.70 -21.30 17.48
N GLU A 306 24.58 -21.99 17.30
CA GLU A 306 23.86 -21.88 16.02
C GLU A 306 23.38 -20.41 15.88
N ARG A 307 24.15 -19.59 15.18
CA ARG A 307 23.58 -18.35 14.61
C ARG A 307 22.40 -18.80 13.78
N GLN A 308 21.18 -18.39 14.17
CA GLN A 308 20.03 -18.57 13.29
C GLN A 308 20.39 -17.97 11.93
N ALA A 309 20.63 -18.87 10.96
CA ALA A 309 20.89 -18.43 9.60
C ALA A 309 19.67 -17.63 9.12
N LEU A 310 19.90 -16.42 8.66
CA LEU A 310 18.83 -15.60 8.10
C LEU A 310 18.40 -16.24 6.78
N HIS A 311 17.21 -16.83 6.74
CA HIS A 311 16.67 -17.44 5.54
C HIS A 311 15.94 -16.37 4.72
N ALA A 312 16.21 -16.33 3.42
CA ALA A 312 15.44 -15.52 2.49
C ALA A 312 14.24 -16.31 1.95
N ARG A 313 13.16 -15.60 1.65
CA ARG A 313 12.02 -16.13 0.87
C ARG A 313 11.68 -15.15 -0.23
N VAL A 314 11.58 -15.62 -1.45
CA VAL A 314 11.11 -14.81 -2.56
C VAL A 314 9.58 -14.73 -2.49
N VAL A 315 9.04 -13.51 -2.50
CA VAL A 315 7.61 -13.25 -2.71
C VAL A 315 7.45 -12.63 -4.08
N LEU A 316 6.93 -13.42 -5.02
CA LEU A 316 6.71 -12.98 -6.40
C LEU A 316 5.30 -12.43 -6.55
N LEU A 317 5.19 -11.10 -6.63
CA LEU A 317 3.94 -10.41 -6.90
C LEU A 317 3.84 -10.15 -8.40
N ARG A 318 2.83 -10.71 -9.03
CA ARG A 318 2.64 -10.59 -10.47
C ARG A 318 1.31 -9.89 -10.78
N ASP A 319 1.41 -8.96 -11.69
CA ASP A 319 0.30 -8.40 -12.44
C ASP A 319 0.56 -8.67 -13.92
N ARG A 320 -0.28 -8.21 -14.83
CA ARG A 320 -0.09 -8.46 -16.26
C ARG A 320 1.23 -7.85 -16.75
N PRO A 321 2.17 -8.67 -17.27
CA PRO A 321 3.41 -8.14 -17.80
C PRO A 321 3.14 -7.35 -19.09
N ALA A 322 3.80 -6.19 -19.22
CA ALA A 322 3.72 -5.39 -20.43
C ALA A 322 4.17 -6.18 -21.66
N GLY A 323 3.35 -6.18 -22.72
CA GLY A 323 3.68 -6.87 -23.97
C GLY A 323 3.66 -8.41 -23.89
N GLY A 324 3.12 -9.00 -22.82
CA GLY A 324 3.02 -10.46 -22.67
C GLY A 324 4.34 -11.18 -22.41
N LEU A 325 5.46 -10.45 -22.27
CA LEU A 325 6.75 -11.02 -21.88
C LEU A 325 6.84 -11.12 -20.36
N THR A 326 7.30 -12.26 -19.83
CA THR A 326 7.42 -12.49 -18.40
C THR A 326 8.82 -12.95 -18.02
N ALA A 327 9.34 -12.41 -16.93
CA ALA A 327 10.59 -12.82 -16.30
C ALA A 327 10.36 -13.84 -15.16
N ALA A 328 9.11 -14.18 -14.85
CA ALA A 328 8.77 -15.09 -13.76
C ALA A 328 9.44 -16.48 -13.88
N PRO A 329 9.59 -17.12 -15.06
CA PRO A 329 10.33 -18.38 -15.17
C PRO A 329 11.79 -18.24 -14.71
N ALA A 330 12.48 -17.18 -15.17
CA ALA A 330 13.88 -16.92 -14.78
C ALA A 330 13.99 -16.59 -13.28
N ALA A 331 12.98 -15.91 -12.71
CA ALA A 331 12.93 -15.62 -11.28
C ALA A 331 12.80 -16.91 -10.44
N ARG A 332 11.92 -17.84 -10.85
CA ARG A 332 11.77 -19.14 -10.18
C ARG A 332 13.04 -19.99 -10.31
N GLU A 333 13.66 -20.02 -11.49
CA GLU A 333 14.91 -20.74 -11.73
C GLU A 333 16.04 -20.19 -10.86
N LEU A 334 16.18 -18.87 -10.75
CA LEU A 334 17.17 -18.24 -9.87
C LEU A 334 16.94 -18.61 -8.41
N ALA A 335 15.71 -18.51 -7.91
CA ALA A 335 15.39 -18.87 -6.53
C ALA A 335 15.69 -20.36 -6.26
N LEU A 336 15.29 -21.24 -7.18
CA LEU A 336 15.51 -22.68 -7.08
C LEU A 336 17.01 -23.03 -7.08
N SER A 337 17.82 -22.34 -7.89
CA SER A 337 19.27 -22.58 -7.96
C SER A 337 20.01 -22.22 -6.65
N HIS A 338 19.34 -21.48 -5.77
CA HIS A 338 19.84 -21.11 -4.44
C HIS A 338 19.03 -21.72 -3.28
N ASP A 339 18.26 -22.78 -3.53
CA ASP A 339 17.40 -23.45 -2.54
C ASP A 339 16.47 -22.48 -1.78
N THR A 340 16.09 -21.37 -2.44
CA THR A 340 15.24 -20.34 -1.85
C THR A 340 13.78 -20.59 -2.19
N ALA A 341 12.94 -20.69 -1.17
CA ALA A 341 11.50 -20.90 -1.34
C ALA A 341 10.82 -19.68 -1.99
N VAL A 342 9.81 -19.95 -2.82
CA VAL A 342 9.04 -18.91 -3.53
C VAL A 342 7.58 -18.99 -3.13
N SER A 343 7.01 -17.85 -2.71
CA SER A 343 5.57 -17.63 -2.58
C SER A 343 5.13 -16.75 -3.74
N GLU A 344 4.13 -17.16 -4.48
CA GLU A 344 3.67 -16.43 -5.67
C GLU A 344 2.23 -15.95 -5.49
N LEU A 345 2.00 -14.67 -5.74
CA LEU A 345 0.68 -14.06 -5.77
C LEU A 345 0.40 -13.55 -7.18
N GLU A 346 -0.57 -14.18 -7.84
CA GLU A 346 -1.09 -13.80 -9.14
C GLU A 346 -2.60 -13.60 -9.02
N PRO A 347 -3.10 -12.37 -9.26
CA PRO A 347 -4.52 -12.08 -9.11
C PRO A 347 -5.34 -12.78 -10.20
N GLU A 348 -6.62 -12.99 -9.91
CA GLU A 348 -7.59 -13.49 -10.89
C GLU A 348 -7.72 -12.51 -12.06
N GLU A 349 -8.17 -13.01 -13.20
CA GLU A 349 -8.45 -12.17 -14.37
C GLU A 349 -9.44 -11.04 -14.03
N GLY A 350 -9.14 -9.84 -14.54
CA GLY A 350 -9.93 -8.64 -14.28
C GLY A 350 -9.29 -7.41 -14.91
N SER A 351 -9.75 -6.22 -14.55
CA SER A 351 -9.10 -4.95 -14.88
C SER A 351 -7.82 -4.77 -14.06
N ASP A 352 -6.95 -3.83 -14.47
CA ASP A 352 -5.73 -3.50 -13.72
C ASP A 352 -6.04 -3.06 -12.28
N LEU A 353 -7.15 -2.34 -12.08
CA LEU A 353 -7.59 -1.93 -10.75
C LEU A 353 -8.08 -3.11 -9.89
N GLU A 354 -8.76 -4.10 -10.48
CA GLU A 354 -9.18 -5.31 -9.77
C GLU A 354 -7.99 -6.18 -9.40
N SER A 355 -7.04 -6.37 -10.31
CA SER A 355 -5.79 -7.11 -10.05
C SER A 355 -5.00 -6.46 -8.91
N LEU A 356 -4.86 -5.14 -8.97
CA LEU A 356 -4.22 -4.36 -7.92
C LEU A 356 -4.93 -4.50 -6.57
N ALA A 357 -6.27 -4.43 -6.58
CA ALA A 357 -7.08 -4.55 -5.37
C ALA A 357 -6.88 -5.91 -4.69
N GLU A 358 -6.82 -6.99 -5.46
CA GLU A 358 -6.58 -8.33 -4.93
C GLU A 358 -5.19 -8.47 -4.32
N LEU A 359 -4.12 -8.02 -5.02
CA LEU A 359 -2.76 -8.03 -4.47
C LEU A 359 -2.66 -7.27 -3.15
N LEU A 360 -3.25 -6.06 -3.10
CA LEU A 360 -3.26 -5.24 -1.89
C LEU A 360 -4.04 -5.92 -0.75
N ALA A 361 -5.20 -6.51 -1.03
CA ALA A 361 -6.00 -7.16 -0.01
C ALA A 361 -5.30 -8.39 0.58
N VAL A 362 -4.76 -9.28 -0.26
CA VAL A 362 -4.04 -10.47 0.23
C VAL A 362 -2.83 -10.06 1.07
N THR A 363 -2.05 -9.07 0.65
CA THR A 363 -0.87 -8.62 1.38
C THR A 363 -1.23 -7.87 2.67
N ASP A 364 -2.32 -7.11 2.71
CA ASP A 364 -2.83 -6.45 3.92
C ASP A 364 -3.29 -7.49 4.96
N PHE A 365 -4.05 -8.53 4.54
CA PHE A 365 -4.43 -9.63 5.42
C PHE A 365 -3.21 -10.43 5.92
N ALA A 366 -2.25 -10.75 5.04
CA ALA A 366 -1.04 -11.47 5.42
C ALA A 366 -0.23 -10.70 6.47
N THR A 367 -0.09 -9.38 6.29
CA THR A 367 0.58 -8.53 7.28
C THR A 367 -0.17 -8.50 8.61
N ALA A 368 -1.51 -8.41 8.57
CA ALA A 368 -2.32 -8.44 9.78
C ALA A 368 -2.15 -9.75 10.54
N TYR A 369 -2.22 -10.90 9.87
CA TYR A 369 -1.98 -12.21 10.49
C TYR A 369 -0.58 -12.32 11.07
N LEU A 370 0.44 -11.90 10.32
CA LEU A 370 1.81 -11.93 10.78
C LEU A 370 2.01 -11.04 12.02
N ALA A 371 1.42 -9.84 12.03
CA ALA A 371 1.50 -8.94 13.18
C ALA A 371 0.83 -9.52 14.43
N LEU A 372 -0.34 -10.13 14.29
CA LEU A 372 -1.10 -10.71 15.38
C LEU A 372 -0.45 -11.98 15.94
N ALA A 373 -0.03 -12.88 15.05
CA ALA A 373 0.56 -14.17 15.46
C ALA A 373 2.03 -14.07 15.89
N SER A 374 2.74 -12.98 15.60
CA SER A 374 4.10 -12.74 16.10
C SER A 374 4.15 -12.18 17.52
N GLY A 375 3.02 -12.09 18.21
CA GLY A 375 2.94 -11.53 19.57
C GLY A 375 3.30 -10.05 19.59
N GLY A 376 2.63 -9.27 18.74
CA GLY A 376 2.92 -7.86 18.53
C GLY A 376 3.19 -7.13 19.83
N ARG A 377 4.43 -6.68 20.02
CA ARG A 377 4.74 -5.69 21.06
C ARG A 377 4.04 -4.39 20.64
N PRO A 378 3.34 -3.74 21.58
CA PRO A 378 2.65 -2.49 21.34
C PRO A 378 3.59 -1.37 20.90
#